data_200343333bbdafc57f7d60faa0417a53
#
_entry.id   200343333bbdafc57f7d60faa0417a53
#
_cell.length_a   1.000
_cell.length_b   1.000
_cell.length_c   1.000
_cell.angle_alpha   90.00
_cell.angle_beta   90.00
_cell.angle_gamma   90.00
#
_symmetry.space_group_name_H-M   'P 1'
#
loop_
_entity.id
_entity.type
_entity.pdbx_description
1 polymer ?
#
loop_
_entity_poly.entity_id
_entity_poly.type
_entity_poly.pdbx_seq_one_letter_code
_entity_poly.pdbx_strand_id
1 'polypeptide(L)'
;MKENKYRQVWDIDTIFQDGSKSIQLHNDVQAIEESLRLLNKSLTTISISSSEDASCVLNLLIQIGNIKLKLTNVTSFVTCLFAQNSVDEGASVLQGKITNLYSEYNVILTNFQTIIANISSTIWIEIIESKILKDFEFILTEWRYEAESTLTINEKAILSSLVTDGYHAWGQLYQTLMGNLEVEIIIEENSQKYSIGQALNMRSHSDEIVRKIAHESLELKWLEQKETFAKILNHLAGFRLRMYQLQGIDDILQEPLRKNRMKKQTLEAMWSAVSKYKKPFVQYLNQKGKMNQDEKMQSYNFWAPLTTNTQNIDYDD
;
A
#
# COMPACT_ATOMS: atom_id res chain seq x y z
N MET A 1 27.94 26.51 19.32
CA MET A 1 26.89 25.57 18.93
C MET A 1 25.94 26.33 18.03
N LYS A 2 25.85 26.02 16.75
CA LYS A 2 24.79 26.55 15.87
C LYS A 2 23.47 26.00 16.40
N GLU A 3 22.54 26.87 16.79
CA GLU A 3 21.17 26.45 17.09
C GLU A 3 20.62 25.79 15.82
N ASN A 4 20.28 24.50 15.90
CA ASN A 4 19.68 23.79 14.82
C ASN A 4 18.34 24.46 14.51
N LYS A 5 18.22 25.08 13.33
CA LYS A 5 17.05 25.85 12.88
C LYS A 5 15.80 24.96 12.75
N TYR A 6 15.99 23.68 12.65
CA TYR A 6 14.92 22.69 12.46
C TYR A 6 14.98 21.66 13.60
N ARG A 7 13.82 21.29 14.14
CA ARG A 7 13.71 20.20 15.12
C ARG A 7 14.03 18.87 14.43
N GLN A 8 14.94 18.09 14.99
CA GLN A 8 15.28 16.75 14.51
C GLN A 8 14.25 15.71 14.94
N VAL A 9 13.46 16.00 15.96
CA VAL A 9 12.42 15.12 16.49
C VAL A 9 11.05 15.74 16.20
N TRP A 10 10.15 14.96 15.64
CA TRP A 10 8.78 15.37 15.38
C TRP A 10 7.99 15.41 16.68
N ASP A 11 7.36 16.55 16.94
CA ASP A 11 6.50 16.76 18.11
C ASP A 11 5.07 16.33 17.73
N ILE A 12 4.78 15.03 17.89
CA ILE A 12 3.46 14.48 17.55
C ILE A 12 2.39 14.82 18.58
N ASP A 13 2.77 15.27 19.79
CA ASP A 13 1.82 15.74 20.81
C ASP A 13 1.07 17.00 20.38
N THR A 14 1.56 17.71 19.36
CA THR A 14 0.83 18.82 18.72
C THR A 14 -0.46 18.37 18.02
N ILE A 15 -0.60 17.06 17.67
CA ILE A 15 -1.79 16.50 17.04
C ILE A 15 -2.75 15.96 18.10
N PHE A 16 -2.27 15.08 18.96
CA PHE A 16 -3.00 14.56 20.12
C PHE A 16 -2.07 14.57 21.34
N GLN A 17 -2.33 15.46 22.28
CA GLN A 17 -1.55 15.59 23.50
C GLN A 17 -1.57 14.28 24.30
N ASP A 18 -0.44 13.94 24.94
CA ASP A 18 -0.23 12.73 25.73
C ASP A 18 -0.26 11.41 24.91
N GLY A 19 -0.08 11.47 23.59
CA GLY A 19 0.11 10.31 22.73
C GLY A 19 -1.00 9.27 22.84
N SER A 20 -0.67 8.01 23.16
CA SER A 20 -1.65 6.91 23.30
C SER A 20 -2.64 7.09 24.46
N LYS A 21 -2.36 7.99 25.42
CA LYS A 21 -3.23 8.32 26.55
C LYS A 21 -4.11 9.53 26.30
N SER A 22 -4.06 10.12 25.12
CA SER A 22 -4.82 11.32 24.77
C SER A 22 -6.32 11.12 24.93
N ILE A 23 -6.94 11.95 25.76
CA ILE A 23 -8.39 11.95 25.96
C ILE A 23 -9.11 12.27 24.65
N GLN A 24 -8.59 13.22 23.87
CA GLN A 24 -9.18 13.60 22.58
C GLN A 24 -9.11 12.46 21.58
N LEU A 25 -8.00 11.72 21.49
CA LEU A 25 -7.86 10.56 20.64
C LEU A 25 -8.89 9.48 20.99
N HIS A 26 -9.04 9.19 22.28
CA HIS A 26 -10.03 8.21 22.75
C HIS A 26 -11.47 8.65 22.45
N ASN A 27 -11.78 9.95 22.62
CA ASN A 27 -13.10 10.50 22.27
C ASN A 27 -13.36 10.42 20.75
N ASP A 28 -12.35 10.70 19.92
CA ASP A 28 -12.48 10.61 18.47
C ASP A 28 -12.72 9.16 18.04
N VAL A 29 -12.04 8.20 18.63
CA VAL A 29 -12.26 6.76 18.37
C VAL A 29 -13.67 6.35 18.79
N GLN A 30 -14.18 6.83 19.93
CA GLN A 30 -15.54 6.56 20.37
C GLN A 30 -16.60 7.22 19.46
N ALA A 31 -16.34 8.44 19.00
CA ALA A 31 -17.23 9.15 18.06
C ALA A 31 -17.31 8.43 16.70
N ILE A 32 -16.21 7.80 16.24
CA ILE A 32 -16.19 6.96 15.04
C ILE A 32 -17.10 5.74 15.25
N GLU A 33 -16.95 5.04 16.37
CA GLU A 33 -17.76 3.86 16.73
C GLU A 33 -19.25 4.17 16.70
N GLU A 34 -19.65 5.28 17.34
CA GLU A 34 -21.05 5.71 17.35
C GLU A 34 -21.54 6.12 15.94
N SER A 35 -20.70 6.81 15.16
CA SER A 35 -21.05 7.19 13.78
C SER A 35 -21.26 5.95 12.89
N LEU A 36 -20.43 4.92 13.03
CA LEU A 36 -20.60 3.63 12.32
C LEU A 36 -21.90 2.95 12.72
N ARG A 37 -22.21 2.89 14.02
CA ARG A 37 -23.46 2.31 14.52
C ARG A 37 -24.70 3.00 13.95
N LEU A 38 -24.71 4.33 13.95
CA LEU A 38 -25.83 5.13 13.43
C LEU A 38 -25.98 4.96 11.92
N LEU A 39 -24.86 5.00 11.18
CA LEU A 39 -24.87 4.84 9.73
C LEU A 39 -25.34 3.43 9.33
N ASN A 40 -24.87 2.39 10.02
CA ASN A 40 -25.32 1.03 9.76
C ASN A 40 -26.84 0.88 9.96
N LYS A 41 -27.38 1.47 11.03
CA LYS A 41 -28.84 1.50 11.26
C LYS A 41 -29.59 2.22 10.15
N SER A 42 -29.06 3.33 9.65
CA SER A 42 -29.67 4.07 8.55
C SER A 42 -29.72 3.25 7.26
N LEU A 43 -28.64 2.52 6.95
CA LEU A 43 -28.55 1.68 5.75
C LEU A 43 -29.56 0.51 5.76
N THR A 44 -29.94 -0.01 6.93
CA THR A 44 -30.92 -1.11 7.00
C THR A 44 -32.37 -0.66 6.72
N THR A 45 -32.66 0.62 6.81
CA THR A 45 -34.04 1.15 6.64
C THR A 45 -34.24 1.93 5.34
N ILE A 46 -33.14 2.16 4.59
CA ILE A 46 -33.19 3.04 3.42
C ILE A 46 -33.66 2.26 2.19
N SER A 47 -34.51 2.91 1.39
CA SER A 47 -34.90 2.46 0.07
C SER A 47 -34.77 3.64 -0.90
N ILE A 48 -34.03 3.40 -2.00
CA ILE A 48 -33.85 4.39 -3.07
C ILE A 48 -34.67 3.92 -4.26
N SER A 49 -35.72 4.67 -4.57
CA SER A 49 -36.76 4.28 -5.53
C SER A 49 -37.07 5.33 -6.58
N SER A 50 -36.55 6.55 -6.43
CA SER A 50 -36.75 7.66 -7.36
C SER A 50 -35.53 8.56 -7.48
N SER A 51 -35.49 9.44 -8.47
CA SER A 51 -34.44 10.45 -8.63
C SER A 51 -34.43 11.51 -7.51
N GLU A 52 -35.54 11.68 -6.79
CA GLU A 52 -35.67 12.60 -5.63
C GLU A 52 -34.77 12.12 -4.48
N ASP A 53 -34.41 10.83 -4.45
CA ASP A 53 -33.53 10.23 -3.44
C ASP A 53 -32.04 10.58 -3.62
N ALA A 54 -31.68 11.37 -4.65
CA ALA A 54 -30.30 11.82 -4.88
C ALA A 54 -29.68 12.53 -3.65
N SER A 55 -30.48 13.33 -2.92
CA SER A 55 -30.06 13.99 -1.68
C SER A 55 -29.74 12.97 -0.56
N CYS A 56 -30.47 11.87 -0.52
CA CYS A 56 -30.23 10.78 0.42
C CYS A 56 -28.91 10.07 0.12
N VAL A 57 -28.66 9.75 -1.16
CA VAL A 57 -27.38 9.18 -1.62
C VAL A 57 -26.21 10.10 -1.26
N LEU A 58 -26.33 11.41 -1.51
CA LEU A 58 -25.31 12.39 -1.15
C LEU A 58 -25.04 12.40 0.36
N ASN A 59 -26.07 12.41 1.18
CA ASN A 59 -25.92 12.44 2.64
C ASN A 59 -25.19 11.19 3.16
N LEU A 60 -25.55 10.00 2.66
CA LEU A 60 -24.84 8.75 2.99
C LEU A 60 -23.39 8.81 2.56
N LEU A 61 -23.10 9.26 1.35
CA LEU A 61 -21.75 9.40 0.81
C LEU A 61 -20.88 10.32 1.69
N ILE A 62 -21.43 11.48 2.10
CA ILE A 62 -20.74 12.42 2.99
C ILE A 62 -20.46 11.77 4.35
N GLN A 63 -21.41 11.05 4.93
CA GLN A 63 -21.20 10.35 6.21
C GLN A 63 -20.10 9.29 6.09
N ILE A 64 -20.14 8.46 5.05
CA ILE A 64 -19.11 7.46 4.76
C ILE A 64 -17.73 8.13 4.62
N GLY A 65 -17.66 9.23 3.87
CA GLY A 65 -16.42 10.00 3.67
C GLY A 65 -15.86 10.58 4.97
N ASN A 66 -16.73 11.18 5.81
CA ASN A 66 -16.34 11.75 7.10
C ASN A 66 -15.83 10.70 8.08
N ILE A 67 -16.46 9.52 8.14
CA ILE A 67 -15.99 8.41 8.95
C ILE A 67 -14.64 7.94 8.45
N LYS A 68 -14.46 7.79 7.13
CA LYS A 68 -13.19 7.39 6.53
C LYS A 68 -12.07 8.37 6.88
N LEU A 69 -12.32 9.67 6.79
CA LEU A 69 -11.36 10.72 7.14
C LEU A 69 -10.91 10.60 8.60
N LYS A 70 -11.87 10.49 9.52
CA LYS A 70 -11.58 10.32 10.96
C LYS A 70 -10.79 9.04 11.23
N LEU A 71 -11.21 7.90 10.66
CA LEU A 71 -10.47 6.63 10.77
C LEU A 71 -9.04 6.76 10.25
N THR A 72 -8.85 7.43 9.11
CA THR A 72 -7.51 7.64 8.54
C THR A 72 -6.64 8.47 9.48
N ASN A 73 -7.17 9.54 10.07
CA ASN A 73 -6.44 10.41 10.99
C ASN A 73 -5.97 9.65 12.24
N VAL A 74 -6.87 8.94 12.92
CA VAL A 74 -6.52 8.19 14.13
C VAL A 74 -5.56 7.03 13.82
N THR A 75 -5.72 6.35 12.68
CA THR A 75 -4.80 5.28 12.23
C THR A 75 -3.41 5.81 11.98
N SER A 76 -3.31 6.92 11.26
CA SER A 76 -2.02 7.56 10.93
C SER A 76 -1.30 7.98 12.20
N PHE A 77 -2.01 8.57 13.15
CA PHE A 77 -1.43 8.98 14.42
C PHE A 77 -0.92 7.77 15.24
N VAL A 78 -1.71 6.71 15.37
CA VAL A 78 -1.29 5.49 16.07
C VAL A 78 -0.09 4.84 15.38
N THR A 79 -0.01 4.89 14.06
CA THR A 79 1.17 4.44 13.31
C THR A 79 2.41 5.26 13.67
N CYS A 80 2.28 6.58 13.83
CA CYS A 80 3.38 7.44 14.28
C CYS A 80 3.82 7.12 15.71
N LEU A 81 2.87 6.81 16.63
CA LEU A 81 3.22 6.37 17.99
C LEU A 81 4.06 5.10 17.98
N PHE A 82 3.72 4.11 17.15
CA PHE A 82 4.54 2.90 17.00
C PHE A 82 5.91 3.18 16.40
N ALA A 83 6.01 4.08 15.43
CA ALA A 83 7.30 4.48 14.86
C ALA A 83 8.20 5.17 15.92
N GLN A 84 7.60 5.91 16.83
CA GLN A 84 8.31 6.57 17.94
C GLN A 84 8.66 5.57 19.05
N ASN A 85 7.74 4.69 19.44
CA ASN A 85 7.91 3.70 20.48
C ASN A 85 7.17 2.41 20.17
N SER A 86 7.88 1.42 19.67
CA SER A 86 7.32 0.12 19.25
C SER A 86 6.78 -0.75 20.39
N VAL A 87 7.05 -0.39 21.66
CA VAL A 87 6.59 -1.11 22.86
C VAL A 87 5.48 -0.36 23.60
N ASP A 88 4.86 0.65 23.00
CA ASP A 88 3.72 1.37 23.59
C ASP A 88 2.48 0.46 23.64
N GLU A 89 2.16 -0.04 24.85
CA GLU A 89 1.00 -0.90 25.09
C GLU A 89 -0.33 -0.18 24.78
N GLY A 90 -0.43 1.13 25.08
CA GLY A 90 -1.62 1.93 24.80
C GLY A 90 -1.87 2.06 23.29
N ALA A 91 -0.80 2.29 22.51
CA ALA A 91 -0.88 2.31 21.05
C ALA A 91 -1.29 0.95 20.49
N SER A 92 -0.82 -0.17 21.08
CA SER A 92 -1.21 -1.52 20.68
C SER A 92 -2.71 -1.79 20.88
N VAL A 93 -3.26 -1.39 22.02
CA VAL A 93 -4.70 -1.52 22.30
C VAL A 93 -5.52 -0.67 21.32
N LEU A 94 -5.10 0.57 21.08
CA LEU A 94 -5.76 1.47 20.11
C LEU A 94 -5.71 0.89 18.69
N GLN A 95 -4.59 0.33 18.27
CA GLN A 95 -4.44 -0.33 16.97
C GLN A 95 -5.46 -1.46 16.78
N GLY A 96 -5.61 -2.31 17.80
CA GLY A 96 -6.60 -3.40 17.78
C GLY A 96 -8.03 -2.85 17.63
N LYS A 97 -8.40 -1.82 18.42
CA LYS A 97 -9.71 -1.19 18.33
C LYS A 97 -9.96 -0.56 16.95
N ILE A 98 -8.98 0.19 16.43
CA ILE A 98 -9.07 0.84 15.12
C ILE A 98 -9.21 -0.19 13.99
N THR A 99 -8.50 -1.32 14.09
CA THR A 99 -8.62 -2.41 13.11
C THR A 99 -10.04 -2.97 13.05
N ASN A 100 -10.69 -3.14 14.20
CA ASN A 100 -12.09 -3.57 14.27
C ASN A 100 -13.04 -2.53 13.64
N LEU A 101 -12.86 -1.24 13.97
CA LEU A 101 -13.66 -0.15 13.38
C LEU A 101 -13.47 -0.05 11.86
N TYR A 102 -12.27 -0.33 11.33
CA TYR A 102 -12.06 -0.44 9.89
C TYR A 102 -12.83 -1.60 9.26
N SER A 103 -12.89 -2.74 9.94
CA SER A 103 -13.67 -3.89 9.48
C SER A 103 -15.17 -3.56 9.44
N GLU A 104 -15.71 -2.90 10.46
CA GLU A 104 -17.09 -2.42 10.48
C GLU A 104 -17.36 -1.39 9.37
N TYR A 105 -16.45 -0.44 9.18
CA TYR A 105 -16.53 0.53 8.08
C TYR A 105 -16.60 -0.17 6.71
N ASN A 106 -15.79 -1.18 6.47
CA ASN A 106 -15.79 -1.92 5.21
C ASN A 106 -17.11 -2.67 4.97
N VAL A 107 -17.72 -3.23 6.02
CA VAL A 107 -19.06 -3.84 5.93
C VAL A 107 -20.10 -2.79 5.54
N ILE A 108 -20.10 -1.63 6.18
CA ILE A 108 -21.00 -0.53 5.89
C ILE A 108 -20.84 -0.02 4.46
N LEU A 109 -19.58 0.15 4.02
CA LEU A 109 -19.28 0.55 2.64
C LEU A 109 -19.81 -0.48 1.63
N THR A 110 -19.59 -1.77 1.89
CA THR A 110 -20.11 -2.86 1.03
C THR A 110 -21.63 -2.86 0.98
N ASN A 111 -22.31 -2.62 2.11
CA ASN A 111 -23.78 -2.50 2.16
C ASN A 111 -24.27 -1.32 1.32
N PHE A 112 -23.62 -0.17 1.44
CA PHE A 112 -23.95 1.01 0.61
C PHE A 112 -23.72 0.73 -0.88
N GLN A 113 -22.60 0.14 -1.25
CA GLN A 113 -22.29 -0.29 -2.62
C GLN A 113 -23.37 -1.24 -3.16
N THR A 114 -23.86 -2.17 -2.34
CA THR A 114 -24.93 -3.10 -2.71
C THR A 114 -26.25 -2.35 -2.92
N ILE A 115 -26.58 -1.37 -2.07
CA ILE A 115 -27.78 -0.54 -2.22
C ILE A 115 -27.75 0.20 -3.57
N ILE A 116 -26.63 0.89 -3.90
CA ILE A 116 -26.54 1.63 -5.17
C ILE A 116 -26.50 0.70 -6.40
N ALA A 117 -25.97 -0.52 -6.27
CA ALA A 117 -26.00 -1.50 -7.35
C ALA A 117 -27.41 -2.01 -7.66
N ASN A 118 -28.27 -2.10 -6.65
CA ASN A 118 -29.65 -2.57 -6.79
C ASN A 118 -30.62 -1.49 -7.34
N ILE A 119 -30.19 -0.24 -7.47
CA ILE A 119 -31.00 0.82 -8.10
C ILE A 119 -31.16 0.48 -9.59
N SER A 120 -32.40 0.56 -10.10
CA SER A 120 -32.66 0.34 -11.53
C SER A 120 -31.83 1.27 -12.41
N SER A 121 -31.41 0.82 -13.59
CA SER A 121 -30.53 1.62 -14.47
C SER A 121 -31.13 2.98 -14.85
N THR A 122 -32.46 3.06 -15.02
CA THR A 122 -33.14 4.31 -15.35
C THR A 122 -33.03 5.32 -14.20
N ILE A 123 -33.39 4.89 -12.98
CA ILE A 123 -33.32 5.77 -11.78
C ILE A 123 -31.87 6.12 -11.47
N TRP A 124 -30.94 5.18 -11.66
CA TRP A 124 -29.50 5.43 -11.45
C TRP A 124 -28.97 6.57 -12.33
N ILE A 125 -29.31 6.57 -13.62
CA ILE A 125 -28.88 7.62 -14.55
C ILE A 125 -29.40 8.98 -14.06
N GLU A 126 -30.67 9.08 -13.70
CA GLU A 126 -31.27 10.32 -13.19
C GLU A 126 -30.57 10.80 -11.90
N ILE A 127 -30.27 9.87 -10.97
CA ILE A 127 -29.58 10.18 -9.72
C ILE A 127 -28.18 10.71 -9.98
N ILE A 128 -27.38 10.01 -10.80
CA ILE A 128 -25.96 10.33 -11.02
C ILE A 128 -25.77 11.61 -11.84
N GLU A 129 -26.71 11.90 -12.76
CA GLU A 129 -26.70 13.12 -13.55
C GLU A 129 -27.22 14.35 -12.77
N SER A 130 -27.76 14.14 -11.56
CA SER A 130 -28.23 15.24 -10.72
C SER A 130 -27.09 16.19 -10.38
N LYS A 131 -27.38 17.51 -10.38
CA LYS A 131 -26.37 18.54 -10.10
C LYS A 131 -25.64 18.34 -8.77
N ILE A 132 -26.30 17.77 -7.77
CA ILE A 132 -25.76 17.59 -6.41
C ILE A 132 -24.79 16.41 -6.31
N LEU A 133 -24.84 15.44 -7.24
CA LEU A 133 -23.96 14.28 -7.27
C LEU A 133 -22.91 14.32 -8.38
N LYS A 134 -22.90 15.38 -9.20
CA LYS A 134 -22.01 15.49 -10.36
C LYS A 134 -20.52 15.32 -10.01
N ASP A 135 -20.09 15.91 -8.91
CA ASP A 135 -18.69 15.79 -8.44
C ASP A 135 -18.35 14.40 -7.91
N PHE A 136 -19.35 13.58 -7.62
CA PHE A 136 -19.21 12.23 -7.10
C PHE A 136 -19.54 11.14 -8.13
N GLU A 137 -19.88 11.51 -9.36
CA GLU A 137 -20.25 10.59 -10.44
C GLU A 137 -19.24 9.46 -10.62
N PHE A 138 -17.95 9.82 -10.65
CA PHE A 138 -16.89 8.86 -10.86
C PHE A 138 -16.83 7.79 -9.76
N ILE A 139 -16.77 8.21 -8.49
CA ILE A 139 -16.64 7.27 -7.38
C ILE A 139 -17.89 6.40 -7.18
N LEU A 140 -19.07 6.97 -7.37
CA LEU A 140 -20.33 6.23 -7.25
C LEU A 140 -20.48 5.20 -8.37
N THR A 141 -20.08 5.55 -9.60
CA THR A 141 -20.07 4.62 -10.74
C THR A 141 -19.05 3.49 -10.53
N GLU A 142 -17.86 3.82 -10.02
CA GLU A 142 -16.84 2.83 -9.66
C GLU A 142 -17.36 1.85 -8.60
N TRP A 143 -17.98 2.36 -7.54
CA TRP A 143 -18.54 1.55 -6.46
C TRP A 143 -19.72 0.68 -6.90
N ARG A 144 -20.60 1.22 -7.76
CA ARG A 144 -21.68 0.43 -8.34
C ARG A 144 -21.13 -0.75 -9.16
N TYR A 145 -20.17 -0.49 -10.03
CA TYR A 145 -19.52 -1.52 -10.82
C TYR A 145 -18.82 -2.58 -9.95
N GLU A 146 -18.19 -2.18 -8.84
CA GLU A 146 -17.57 -3.11 -7.89
C GLU A 146 -18.58 -4.02 -7.19
N ALA A 147 -19.78 -3.49 -6.92
CA ALA A 147 -20.86 -4.24 -6.31
C ALA A 147 -21.54 -5.22 -7.28
N GLU A 148 -21.54 -4.92 -8.58
CA GLU A 148 -22.03 -5.79 -9.67
C GLU A 148 -21.12 -7.02 -9.90
N SER A 149 -20.75 -7.68 -8.81
CA SER A 149 -19.93 -8.91 -8.87
C SER A 149 -20.80 -10.12 -9.19
N THR A 150 -20.23 -11.06 -9.94
CA THR A 150 -20.86 -12.36 -10.23
C THR A 150 -21.05 -13.22 -8.99
N LEU A 151 -20.36 -12.89 -7.88
CA LEU A 151 -20.41 -13.65 -6.64
C LEU A 151 -21.53 -13.18 -5.73
N THR A 152 -22.25 -14.14 -5.14
CA THR A 152 -23.24 -13.89 -4.09
C THR A 152 -22.61 -13.36 -2.80
N ILE A 153 -23.42 -12.78 -1.91
CA ILE A 153 -22.97 -12.27 -0.61
C ILE A 153 -22.29 -13.39 0.22
N ASN A 154 -22.85 -14.60 0.20
CA ASN A 154 -22.29 -15.74 0.94
C ASN A 154 -20.93 -16.17 0.36
N GLU A 155 -20.79 -16.23 -0.96
CA GLU A 155 -19.53 -16.55 -1.62
C GLU A 155 -18.46 -15.49 -1.31
N LYS A 156 -18.82 -14.20 -1.35
CA LYS A 156 -17.92 -13.11 -0.95
C LYS A 156 -17.46 -13.26 0.51
N ALA A 157 -18.36 -13.62 1.43
CA ALA A 157 -18.03 -13.83 2.84
C ALA A 157 -17.06 -15.01 3.03
N ILE A 158 -17.33 -16.15 2.38
CA ILE A 158 -16.44 -17.33 2.42
C ILE A 158 -15.06 -16.98 1.88
N LEU A 159 -14.99 -16.32 0.70
CA LEU A 159 -13.73 -15.94 0.10
C LEU A 159 -12.95 -14.95 0.98
N SER A 160 -13.64 -13.97 1.57
CA SER A 160 -13.03 -13.00 2.48
C SER A 160 -12.39 -13.67 3.70
N SER A 161 -13.02 -14.71 4.25
CA SER A 161 -12.44 -15.46 5.36
C SER A 161 -11.22 -16.29 4.95
N LEU A 162 -11.22 -16.86 3.74
CA LEU A 162 -10.12 -17.67 3.22
C LEU A 162 -8.91 -16.83 2.77
N VAL A 163 -9.10 -15.57 2.42
CA VAL A 163 -8.02 -14.64 2.00
C VAL A 163 -6.96 -14.48 3.08
N THR A 164 -7.34 -14.52 4.36
CA THR A 164 -6.43 -14.34 5.49
C THR A 164 -5.30 -15.35 5.45
N ASP A 165 -5.63 -16.64 5.41
CA ASP A 165 -4.64 -17.72 5.44
C ASP A 165 -4.21 -18.16 4.02
N GLY A 166 -5.06 -17.98 3.02
CA GLY A 166 -4.79 -18.38 1.64
C GLY A 166 -3.94 -17.37 0.86
N TYR A 167 -3.96 -16.08 1.22
CA TYR A 167 -3.24 -15.02 0.52
C TYR A 167 -2.34 -14.20 1.42
N HIS A 168 -2.90 -13.57 2.46
CA HIS A 168 -2.13 -12.65 3.31
C HIS A 168 -1.03 -13.37 4.10
N ALA A 169 -1.26 -14.60 4.54
CA ALA A 169 -0.26 -15.39 5.25
C ALA A 169 1.02 -15.61 4.43
N TRP A 170 0.92 -15.79 3.12
CA TRP A 170 2.09 -15.91 2.24
C TRP A 170 2.91 -14.62 2.18
N GLY A 171 2.23 -13.47 2.15
CA GLY A 171 2.90 -12.17 2.23
C GLY A 171 3.58 -11.95 3.58
N GLN A 172 2.93 -12.36 4.68
CA GLN A 172 3.52 -12.31 6.02
C GLN A 172 4.74 -13.24 6.14
N LEU A 173 4.66 -14.45 5.58
CA LEU A 173 5.80 -15.36 5.54
C LEU A 173 6.99 -14.75 4.78
N TYR A 174 6.73 -14.10 3.64
CA TYR A 174 7.77 -13.38 2.90
C TYR A 174 8.44 -12.30 3.78
N GLN A 175 7.65 -11.47 4.46
CA GLN A 175 8.17 -10.42 5.35
C GLN A 175 9.00 -11.00 6.50
N THR A 176 8.52 -12.09 7.12
CA THR A 176 9.23 -12.77 8.20
C THR A 176 10.58 -13.33 7.73
N LEU A 177 10.60 -13.98 6.57
CA LEU A 177 11.84 -14.50 5.99
C LEU A 177 12.80 -13.35 5.67
N MET A 178 12.33 -12.30 4.99
CA MET A 178 13.15 -11.14 4.65
C MET A 178 13.74 -10.44 5.88
N GLY A 179 12.96 -10.31 6.95
CA GLY A 179 13.40 -9.69 8.20
C GLY A 179 14.47 -10.50 8.95
N ASN A 180 14.46 -11.82 8.78
CA ASN A 180 15.40 -12.74 9.47
C ASN A 180 16.62 -13.10 8.62
N LEU A 181 16.64 -12.74 7.33
CA LEU A 181 17.79 -13.05 6.47
C LEU A 181 18.97 -12.15 6.80
N GLU A 182 20.10 -12.80 7.04
CA GLU A 182 21.41 -12.17 7.18
C GLU A 182 22.32 -12.58 6.03
N VAL A 183 23.10 -11.63 5.53
CA VAL A 183 24.12 -11.83 4.52
C VAL A 183 25.48 -11.70 5.19
N GLU A 184 26.27 -12.75 5.11
CA GLU A 184 27.66 -12.69 5.56
C GLU A 184 28.51 -12.07 4.45
N ILE A 185 29.23 -11.00 4.79
CA ILE A 185 30.10 -10.25 3.88
C ILE A 185 31.51 -10.27 4.47
N ILE A 186 32.46 -10.74 3.67
CA ILE A 186 33.86 -10.88 4.08
C ILE A 186 34.71 -9.87 3.30
N ILE A 187 35.26 -8.88 4.00
CA ILE A 187 36.13 -7.85 3.44
C ILE A 187 37.47 -7.92 4.21
N GLU A 188 38.59 -8.09 3.53
CA GLU A 188 39.94 -8.13 4.12
C GLU A 188 40.04 -9.12 5.31
N GLU A 189 39.52 -10.33 5.15
CA GLU A 189 39.48 -11.40 6.17
C GLU A 189 38.51 -11.08 7.37
N ASN A 190 37.86 -9.94 7.39
CA ASN A 190 36.83 -9.60 8.38
C ASN A 190 35.46 -10.08 7.90
N SER A 191 34.90 -11.09 8.58
CA SER A 191 33.53 -11.55 8.33
C SER A 191 32.56 -10.80 9.23
N GLN A 192 31.52 -10.22 8.63
CA GLN A 192 30.44 -9.56 9.35
C GLN A 192 29.07 -9.90 8.74
N LYS A 193 28.08 -10.06 9.60
CA LYS A 193 26.70 -10.29 9.20
C LYS A 193 25.94 -8.98 9.07
N TYR A 194 25.22 -8.85 7.97
CA TYR A 194 24.42 -7.67 7.63
C TYR A 194 22.98 -8.08 7.35
N SER A 195 22.02 -7.24 7.72
CA SER A 195 20.66 -7.39 7.20
C SER A 195 20.65 -7.18 5.68
N ILE A 196 19.60 -7.68 5.00
CA ILE A 196 19.44 -7.48 3.56
C ILE A 196 19.50 -5.99 3.18
N GLY A 197 18.87 -5.12 3.96
CA GLY A 197 18.88 -3.67 3.71
C GLY A 197 20.29 -3.07 3.81
N GLN A 198 21.05 -3.45 4.82
CA GLN A 198 22.44 -3.00 4.97
C GLN A 198 23.33 -3.49 3.83
N ALA A 199 23.21 -4.76 3.45
CA ALA A 199 23.96 -5.33 2.33
C ALA A 199 23.60 -4.67 0.99
N LEU A 200 22.33 -4.35 0.77
CA LEU A 200 21.88 -3.61 -0.41
C LEU A 200 22.48 -2.18 -0.46
N ASN A 201 22.60 -1.50 0.67
CA ASN A 201 23.23 -0.17 0.73
C ASN A 201 24.71 -0.21 0.32
N MET A 202 25.43 -1.31 0.63
CA MET A 202 26.83 -1.47 0.23
C MET A 202 27.02 -1.53 -1.29
N ARG A 203 25.98 -1.80 -2.08
CA ARG A 203 26.03 -1.73 -3.55
C ARG A 203 26.22 -0.30 -4.08
N SER A 204 26.07 0.72 -3.26
CA SER A 204 26.36 2.12 -3.56
C SER A 204 27.70 2.60 -3.00
N HIS A 205 28.51 1.71 -2.43
CA HIS A 205 29.81 2.06 -1.85
C HIS A 205 30.77 2.62 -2.90
N SER A 206 31.66 3.54 -2.50
CA SER A 206 32.65 4.14 -3.42
C SER A 206 33.68 3.12 -3.93
N ASP A 207 34.08 2.17 -3.06
CA ASP A 207 34.99 1.08 -3.41
C ASP A 207 34.27 -0.01 -4.21
N GLU A 208 34.82 -0.35 -5.36
CA GLU A 208 34.31 -1.38 -6.26
C GLU A 208 34.39 -2.77 -5.66
N ILE A 209 35.45 -3.08 -4.92
CA ILE A 209 35.65 -4.40 -4.29
C ILE A 209 34.52 -4.66 -3.29
N VAL A 210 34.18 -3.65 -2.49
CA VAL A 210 33.08 -3.71 -1.52
C VAL A 210 31.75 -3.94 -2.24
N ARG A 211 31.46 -3.18 -3.32
CA ARG A 211 30.24 -3.36 -4.12
C ARG A 211 30.14 -4.75 -4.70
N LYS A 212 31.23 -5.27 -5.26
CA LYS A 212 31.28 -6.59 -5.88
C LYS A 212 31.02 -7.69 -4.85
N ILE A 213 31.74 -7.68 -3.72
CA ILE A 213 31.57 -8.67 -2.65
C ILE A 213 30.14 -8.63 -2.11
N ALA A 214 29.61 -7.43 -1.81
CA ALA A 214 28.24 -7.30 -1.32
C ALA A 214 27.21 -7.83 -2.34
N HIS A 215 27.41 -7.57 -3.63
CA HIS A 215 26.54 -8.08 -4.69
C HIS A 215 26.60 -9.62 -4.77
N GLU A 216 27.78 -10.21 -4.83
CA GLU A 216 27.97 -11.66 -4.92
C GLU A 216 27.40 -12.38 -3.69
N SER A 217 27.64 -11.85 -2.48
CA SER A 217 27.09 -12.40 -1.24
C SER A 217 25.56 -12.35 -1.21
N LEU A 218 24.96 -11.25 -1.70
CA LEU A 218 23.49 -11.14 -1.84
C LEU A 218 22.95 -12.16 -2.86
N GLU A 219 23.59 -12.30 -4.02
CA GLU A 219 23.16 -13.27 -5.04
C GLU A 219 23.22 -14.72 -4.51
N LEU A 220 24.26 -15.07 -3.78
CA LEU A 220 24.37 -16.39 -3.12
C LEU A 220 23.23 -16.58 -2.11
N LYS A 221 22.91 -15.57 -1.29
CA LYS A 221 21.82 -15.64 -0.32
C LYS A 221 20.46 -15.81 -1.01
N TRP A 222 20.22 -15.10 -2.10
CA TRP A 222 19.00 -15.29 -2.91
C TRP A 222 18.92 -16.68 -3.53
N LEU A 223 20.04 -17.22 -3.98
CA LEU A 223 20.11 -18.55 -4.56
C LEU A 223 19.76 -19.64 -3.52
N GLU A 224 20.23 -19.49 -2.28
CA GLU A 224 19.87 -20.37 -1.17
C GLU A 224 18.35 -20.40 -0.89
N GLN A 225 17.69 -19.26 -1.02
CA GLN A 225 16.28 -19.08 -0.69
C GLN A 225 15.33 -19.20 -1.89
N LYS A 226 15.85 -19.40 -3.11
CA LYS A 226 15.07 -19.32 -4.36
C LYS A 226 13.84 -20.20 -4.37
N GLU A 227 13.95 -21.44 -3.87
CA GLU A 227 12.84 -22.39 -3.86
C GLU A 227 11.71 -21.94 -2.91
N THR A 228 12.08 -21.39 -1.75
CA THR A 228 11.13 -20.88 -0.78
C THR A 228 10.37 -19.66 -1.33
N PHE A 229 11.12 -18.69 -1.87
CA PHE A 229 10.51 -17.50 -2.48
C PHE A 229 9.67 -17.84 -3.71
N ALA A 230 10.13 -18.78 -4.54
CA ALA A 230 9.35 -19.22 -5.70
C ALA A 230 8.00 -19.83 -5.28
N LYS A 231 7.97 -20.65 -4.21
CA LYS A 231 6.71 -21.19 -3.66
C LYS A 231 5.79 -20.08 -3.15
N ILE A 232 6.32 -19.13 -2.37
CA ILE A 232 5.53 -18.00 -1.87
C ILE A 232 4.89 -17.22 -3.03
N LEU A 233 5.69 -16.82 -4.02
CA LEU A 233 5.21 -16.06 -5.18
C LEU A 233 4.18 -16.85 -6.00
N ASN A 234 4.42 -18.15 -6.21
CA ASN A 234 3.49 -19.00 -6.94
C ASN A 234 2.16 -19.18 -6.21
N HIS A 235 2.17 -19.30 -4.88
CA HIS A 235 0.93 -19.39 -4.12
C HIS A 235 0.17 -18.07 -4.09
N LEU A 236 0.84 -16.93 -3.94
CA LEU A 236 0.22 -15.61 -4.08
C LEU A 236 -0.42 -15.41 -5.47
N ALA A 237 0.32 -15.71 -6.53
CA ALA A 237 -0.17 -15.62 -7.90
C ALA A 237 -1.31 -16.62 -8.15
N GLY A 238 -1.15 -17.86 -7.72
CA GLY A 238 -2.15 -18.92 -7.89
C GLY A 238 -3.46 -18.59 -7.21
N PHE A 239 -3.43 -18.09 -5.98
CA PHE A 239 -4.62 -17.65 -5.26
C PHE A 239 -5.34 -16.53 -6.03
N ARG A 240 -4.62 -15.49 -6.48
CA ARG A 240 -5.21 -14.39 -7.25
C ARG A 240 -5.84 -14.86 -8.56
N LEU A 241 -5.18 -15.75 -9.30
CA LEU A 241 -5.72 -16.31 -10.55
C LEU A 241 -7.01 -17.10 -10.30
N ARG A 242 -7.10 -17.86 -9.21
CA ARG A 242 -8.34 -18.55 -8.82
C ARG A 242 -9.45 -17.57 -8.47
N MET A 243 -9.12 -16.51 -7.72
CA MET A 243 -10.07 -15.45 -7.43
C MET A 243 -10.61 -14.79 -8.70
N TYR A 244 -9.74 -14.50 -9.68
CA TYR A 244 -10.16 -13.92 -10.96
C TYR A 244 -11.11 -14.86 -11.72
N GLN A 245 -10.80 -16.15 -11.78
CA GLN A 245 -11.69 -17.15 -12.39
C GLN A 245 -13.08 -17.17 -11.73
N LEU A 246 -13.15 -17.17 -10.39
CA LEU A 246 -14.41 -17.15 -9.65
C LEU A 246 -15.20 -15.85 -9.87
N GLN A 247 -14.51 -14.74 -10.09
CA GLN A 247 -15.11 -13.44 -10.35
C GLN A 247 -15.44 -13.18 -11.82
N GLY A 248 -15.14 -14.12 -12.74
CA GLY A 248 -15.33 -13.95 -14.18
C GLY A 248 -14.39 -12.90 -14.79
N ILE A 249 -13.20 -12.71 -14.21
CA ILE A 249 -12.17 -11.80 -14.71
C ILE A 249 -11.22 -12.57 -15.61
N ASP A 250 -11.28 -12.31 -16.92
CA ASP A 250 -10.45 -12.98 -17.93
C ASP A 250 -9.10 -12.28 -18.16
N ASP A 251 -9.05 -10.94 -18.06
CA ASP A 251 -7.80 -10.18 -18.21
C ASP A 251 -7.16 -9.93 -16.84
N ILE A 252 -5.97 -10.52 -16.61
CA ILE A 252 -5.20 -10.37 -15.38
C ILE A 252 -4.82 -8.92 -15.05
N LEU A 253 -4.86 -8.01 -16.02
CA LEU A 253 -4.60 -6.59 -15.84
C LEU A 253 -5.86 -5.82 -15.42
N GLN A 254 -7.05 -6.39 -15.52
CA GLN A 254 -8.31 -5.68 -15.23
C GLN A 254 -8.34 -5.13 -13.79
N GLU A 255 -8.06 -5.96 -12.79
CA GLU A 255 -8.03 -5.52 -11.38
C GLU A 255 -6.92 -4.52 -11.09
N PRO A 256 -5.63 -4.74 -11.48
CA PRO A 256 -4.57 -3.76 -11.29
C PRO A 256 -4.85 -2.42 -11.96
N LEU A 257 -5.36 -2.41 -13.19
CA LEU A 257 -5.71 -1.19 -13.90
C LEU A 257 -6.84 -0.43 -13.19
N ARG A 258 -7.88 -1.14 -12.77
CA ARG A 258 -8.99 -0.55 -12.00
C ARG A 258 -8.51 0.05 -10.68
N LYS A 259 -7.75 -0.70 -9.87
CA LYS A 259 -7.20 -0.20 -8.60
C LYS A 259 -6.32 1.05 -8.76
N ASN A 260 -5.61 1.14 -9.88
CA ASN A 260 -4.80 2.31 -10.22
C ASN A 260 -5.58 3.38 -11.01
N ARG A 261 -6.89 3.19 -11.25
CA ARG A 261 -7.76 4.08 -12.05
C ARG A 261 -7.14 4.40 -13.41
N MET A 262 -6.52 3.41 -14.02
CA MET A 262 -5.77 3.51 -15.28
C MET A 262 -6.47 2.76 -16.39
N LYS A 263 -6.55 3.36 -17.57
CA LYS A 263 -7.01 2.68 -18.78
C LYS A 263 -5.89 1.82 -19.39
N LYS A 264 -6.27 0.72 -20.05
CA LYS A 264 -5.30 -0.17 -20.75
C LYS A 264 -4.46 0.60 -21.77
N GLN A 265 -5.11 1.52 -22.53
CA GLN A 265 -4.40 2.38 -23.49
C GLN A 265 -3.34 3.25 -22.82
N THR A 266 -3.58 3.72 -21.60
CA THR A 266 -2.60 4.51 -20.83
C THR A 266 -1.38 3.67 -20.49
N LEU A 267 -1.58 2.44 -20.03
CA LEU A 267 -0.49 1.49 -19.77
C LEU A 267 0.31 1.18 -21.05
N GLU A 268 -0.38 0.91 -22.15
CA GLU A 268 0.24 0.63 -23.45
C GLU A 268 1.04 1.83 -23.96
N ALA A 269 0.52 3.07 -23.80
CA ALA A 269 1.22 4.29 -24.15
C ALA A 269 2.48 4.49 -23.30
N MET A 270 2.42 4.21 -21.99
CA MET A 270 3.59 4.25 -21.10
C MET A 270 4.67 3.28 -21.56
N TRP A 271 4.33 2.02 -21.83
CA TRP A 271 5.31 1.02 -22.29
C TRP A 271 5.87 1.34 -23.67
N SER A 272 5.04 1.89 -24.56
CA SER A 272 5.49 2.36 -25.87
C SER A 272 6.49 3.52 -25.73
N ALA A 273 6.21 4.48 -24.83
CA ALA A 273 7.11 5.58 -24.54
C ALA A 273 8.44 5.08 -23.95
N VAL A 274 8.40 4.19 -22.94
CA VAL A 274 9.61 3.60 -22.35
C VAL A 274 10.43 2.87 -23.43
N SER A 275 9.77 2.06 -24.25
CA SER A 275 10.45 1.32 -25.33
C SER A 275 11.09 2.23 -26.37
N LYS A 276 10.41 3.32 -26.74
CA LYS A 276 10.91 4.32 -27.70
C LYS A 276 12.10 5.09 -27.15
N TYR A 277 12.07 5.47 -25.87
CA TYR A 277 13.07 6.37 -25.27
C TYR A 277 14.13 5.66 -24.42
N LYS A 278 14.21 4.33 -24.41
CA LYS A 278 15.22 3.57 -23.65
C LYS A 278 16.67 3.77 -24.15
N LYS A 279 16.86 4.15 -25.43
CA LYS A 279 18.20 4.26 -26.04
C LYS A 279 19.14 5.22 -25.29
N PRO A 280 18.74 6.44 -24.89
CA PRO A 280 19.58 7.30 -24.07
C PRO A 280 20.04 6.68 -22.74
N PHE A 281 19.16 5.90 -22.09
CA PHE A 281 19.52 5.22 -20.84
C PHE A 281 20.55 4.10 -21.08
N VAL A 282 20.44 3.37 -22.19
CA VAL A 282 21.47 2.40 -22.59
C VAL A 282 22.80 3.08 -22.86
N GLN A 283 22.80 4.23 -23.55
CA GLN A 283 23.99 5.02 -23.78
C GLN A 283 24.61 5.53 -22.47
N TYR A 284 23.78 6.01 -21.53
CA TYR A 284 24.23 6.42 -20.20
C TYR A 284 24.88 5.25 -19.44
N LEU A 285 24.25 4.05 -19.40
CA LEU A 285 24.81 2.89 -18.74
C LEU A 285 26.13 2.43 -19.37
N ASN A 286 26.22 2.46 -20.70
CA ASN A 286 27.47 2.15 -21.40
C ASN A 286 28.59 3.16 -21.07
N GLN A 287 28.24 4.45 -20.97
CA GLN A 287 29.21 5.47 -20.58
C GLN A 287 29.63 5.30 -19.12
N LYS A 288 28.68 4.99 -18.23
CA LYS A 288 28.96 4.69 -16.82
C LYS A 288 29.86 3.48 -16.66
N GLY A 289 29.64 2.41 -17.44
CA GLY A 289 30.55 1.24 -17.46
C GLY A 289 31.97 1.65 -17.84
N LYS A 290 32.15 2.44 -18.89
CA LYS A 290 33.48 2.95 -19.29
C LYS A 290 34.17 3.77 -18.20
N MET A 291 33.41 4.59 -17.45
CA MET A 291 33.94 5.37 -16.33
C MET A 291 34.42 4.49 -15.18
N ASN A 292 33.79 3.33 -14.98
CA ASN A 292 34.21 2.32 -14.01
C ASN A 292 35.25 1.32 -14.58
N GLN A 293 35.79 1.59 -15.79
CA GLN A 293 36.76 0.73 -16.50
C GLN A 293 36.19 -0.67 -16.83
N ASP A 294 34.90 -0.81 -16.90
CA ASP A 294 34.22 -2.04 -17.31
C ASP A 294 34.27 -2.15 -18.84
N GLU A 295 34.66 -3.28 -19.39
CA GLU A 295 34.49 -3.58 -20.81
C GLU A 295 33.01 -3.63 -21.17
N LYS A 296 32.18 -4.17 -20.28
CA LYS A 296 30.74 -4.19 -20.32
C LYS A 296 30.22 -3.91 -18.93
N MET A 297 29.20 -3.01 -18.81
CA MET A 297 28.59 -2.62 -17.54
C MET A 297 28.31 -3.82 -16.64
N GLN A 298 28.93 -3.85 -15.46
CA GLN A 298 28.74 -4.90 -14.46
C GLN A 298 27.52 -4.57 -13.57
N SER A 299 26.83 -5.61 -13.13
CA SER A 299 25.62 -5.45 -12.29
C SER A 299 25.91 -4.78 -10.94
N TYR A 300 27.06 -5.07 -10.34
CA TYR A 300 27.50 -4.47 -9.08
C TYR A 300 27.93 -2.99 -9.23
N ASN A 301 28.19 -2.51 -10.44
CA ASN A 301 28.53 -1.12 -10.74
C ASN A 301 27.29 -0.29 -11.13
N PHE A 302 26.10 -0.89 -11.19
CA PHE A 302 24.88 -0.17 -11.55
C PHE A 302 24.59 1.00 -10.61
N TRP A 303 24.77 0.83 -9.31
CA TRP A 303 24.58 1.85 -8.28
C TRP A 303 25.86 2.58 -7.87
N ALA A 304 27.00 2.28 -8.52
CA ALA A 304 28.26 2.94 -8.23
C ALA A 304 28.13 4.46 -8.34
N PRO A 305 28.71 5.26 -7.41
CA PRO A 305 28.75 6.71 -7.54
C PRO A 305 29.60 7.11 -8.76
N LEU A 306 29.23 8.21 -9.42
CA LEU A 306 29.96 8.73 -10.58
C LEU A 306 31.14 9.63 -10.18
N THR A 307 31.16 10.09 -8.95
CA THR A 307 32.21 10.97 -8.42
C THR A 307 32.77 10.39 -7.12
N THR A 308 34.09 10.45 -6.96
CA THR A 308 34.78 10.03 -5.73
C THR A 308 34.77 11.11 -4.65
N ASN A 309 34.39 12.34 -5.01
CA ASN A 309 34.36 13.49 -4.09
C ASN A 309 32.96 13.60 -3.43
N THR A 310 32.71 12.73 -2.48
CA THR A 310 31.55 12.85 -1.59
C THR A 310 31.94 13.66 -0.38
N GLN A 311 31.44 14.89 -0.26
CA GLN A 311 31.36 15.55 1.03
C GLN A 311 30.38 14.77 1.88
N ASN A 312 30.84 14.12 2.93
CA ASN A 312 29.94 13.56 3.93
C ASN A 312 29.30 14.75 4.65
N ILE A 313 27.99 14.85 4.55
CA ILE A 313 27.18 15.75 5.35
C ILE A 313 26.65 14.90 6.51
N ASP A 314 27.07 15.25 7.72
CA ASP A 314 26.56 14.58 8.90
C ASP A 314 25.09 14.92 9.10
N TYR A 315 24.36 14.00 9.75
CA TYR A 315 22.91 14.18 10.00
C TYR A 315 22.62 15.46 10.77
N ASP A 316 23.57 15.92 11.61
CA ASP A 316 23.44 17.11 12.46
C ASP A 316 23.87 18.42 11.76
N ASP A 317 24.38 18.35 10.53
CA ASP A 317 24.78 19.49 9.69
C ASP A 317 23.63 19.99 8.79
#